data_ef483f4d225a49ea262b85aa9b3eb1ab
#
_entry.id   ef483f4d225a49ea262b85aa9b3eb1ab
#
_cell.length_a   1.000
_cell.length_b   1.000
_cell.length_c   1.000
_cell.angle_alpha   90.00
_cell.angle_beta   90.00
_cell.angle_gamma   90.00
#
_symmetry.space_group_name_H-M   'P 1'
#
loop_
_entity.id
_entity.type
_entity.pdbx_description
1 polymer ?
#
loop_
_entity_poly.entity_id
_entity_poly.type
_entity_poly.pdbx_seq_one_letter_code
_entity_poly.pdbx_strand_id
1 'polypeptide(L)'
;MKITHVLRGVEWQLSTPKHLMIYQAFGWTPPKYAHLPLIMNNDGTKLSKRQGDIHVEHFMKMGYYSDALLNYITLPGGGFTKGDNEVLKLDELVKIFDISTVKRSSGRLDPAHLDRLNQLFIQRKIADGEMNELTEQIRKIVMSKYSGNISLDDLSTEYLEQIMCWCQNRISRLDELAGSDFEFLWLKPDKIDISNIDISNPLEVLQSCIECVRNMDTFDESSVGSEMKKNAKRMKVKFAPYMKFLRMCLSGLKEGPSVGEIMTVLGKSKTLERLKHASCICEEKESRTRTES
;
A
#
# COMPACT_ATOMS: atom_id res chain seq x y z
N MET A 1 -2.90 46.06 6.71
CA MET A 1 -1.96 44.90 6.75
C MET A 1 -0.74 45.33 5.93
N LYS A 2 0.45 45.09 6.43
CA LYS A 2 1.70 45.47 5.70
C LYS A 2 2.11 44.30 4.77
N ILE A 3 1.29 44.00 3.74
CA ILE A 3 1.59 42.94 2.77
C ILE A 3 2.68 43.42 1.82
N THR A 4 3.77 42.68 1.73
CA THR A 4 4.93 43.02 0.90
C THR A 4 4.95 42.26 -0.44
N HIS A 5 4.39 41.01 -0.45
CA HIS A 5 4.39 40.15 -1.61
C HIS A 5 3.00 39.49 -1.78
N VAL A 6 2.55 39.35 -3.02
CA VAL A 6 1.33 38.62 -3.39
C VAL A 6 1.71 37.53 -4.37
N LEU A 7 1.58 36.25 -3.92
CA LEU A 7 1.76 35.08 -4.76
C LEU A 7 0.38 34.51 -5.10
N ARG A 8 0.05 34.42 -6.39
CA ARG A 8 -1.27 33.98 -6.85
C ARG A 8 -1.20 33.29 -8.21
N GLY A 9 -2.24 32.60 -8.62
CA GLY A 9 -2.28 31.93 -9.91
C GLY A 9 -2.22 32.92 -11.09
N VAL A 10 -1.65 32.46 -12.20
CA VAL A 10 -1.46 33.25 -13.42
C VAL A 10 -2.78 33.82 -14.01
N GLU A 11 -3.92 33.20 -13.70
CA GLU A 11 -5.26 33.68 -14.10
C GLU A 11 -5.59 35.07 -13.57
N TRP A 12 -4.93 35.51 -12.50
CA TRP A 12 -5.07 36.85 -11.94
C TRP A 12 -4.18 37.90 -12.60
N GLN A 13 -3.32 37.50 -13.54
CA GLN A 13 -2.39 38.42 -14.22
C GLN A 13 -3.12 39.56 -14.93
N LEU A 14 -4.24 39.24 -15.60
CA LEU A 14 -5.07 40.23 -16.30
C LEU A 14 -5.72 41.26 -15.36
N SER A 15 -5.87 40.93 -14.08
CA SER A 15 -6.44 41.84 -13.07
C SER A 15 -5.37 42.71 -12.40
N THR A 16 -4.09 42.44 -12.61
CA THR A 16 -2.99 43.19 -11.98
C THR A 16 -3.03 44.69 -12.29
N PRO A 17 -3.24 45.13 -13.55
CA PRO A 17 -3.34 46.56 -13.85
C PRO A 17 -4.44 47.28 -13.06
N LYS A 18 -5.61 46.63 -12.90
CA LYS A 18 -6.72 47.16 -12.10
C LYS A 18 -6.34 47.35 -10.64
N HIS A 19 -5.65 46.36 -10.05
CA HIS A 19 -5.16 46.45 -8.67
C HIS A 19 -4.14 47.58 -8.52
N LEU A 20 -3.21 47.75 -9.46
CA LEU A 20 -2.23 48.85 -9.44
C LEU A 20 -2.89 50.22 -9.52
N MET A 21 -3.92 50.36 -10.36
CA MET A 21 -4.71 51.62 -10.43
C MET A 21 -5.40 51.93 -9.10
N ILE A 22 -5.92 50.93 -8.39
CA ILE A 22 -6.53 51.14 -7.07
C ILE A 22 -5.48 51.62 -6.08
N TYR A 23 -4.30 50.97 -6.02
CA TYR A 23 -3.20 51.42 -5.17
C TYR A 23 -2.79 52.85 -5.44
N GLN A 24 -2.70 53.20 -6.74
CA GLN A 24 -2.38 54.57 -7.18
C GLN A 24 -3.44 55.57 -6.72
N ALA A 25 -4.73 55.24 -6.87
CA ALA A 25 -5.83 56.12 -6.46
C ALA A 25 -5.83 56.43 -4.94
N PHE A 26 -5.38 55.48 -4.14
CA PHE A 26 -5.24 55.67 -2.69
C PHE A 26 -3.87 56.21 -2.26
N GLY A 27 -2.95 56.46 -3.20
CA GLY A 27 -1.57 56.90 -2.89
C GLY A 27 -0.75 55.84 -2.12
N TRP A 28 -1.09 54.55 -2.27
CA TRP A 28 -0.43 53.46 -1.57
C TRP A 28 0.67 52.85 -2.43
N THR A 29 1.74 52.36 -1.78
CA THR A 29 2.78 51.56 -2.44
C THR A 29 2.24 50.17 -2.67
N PRO A 30 2.19 49.63 -3.91
CA PRO A 30 1.72 48.29 -4.17
C PRO A 30 2.74 47.24 -3.71
N PRO A 31 2.29 46.02 -3.35
CA PRO A 31 3.17 44.88 -3.08
C PRO A 31 3.82 44.38 -4.37
N LYS A 32 4.86 43.57 -4.23
CA LYS A 32 5.40 42.82 -5.37
C LYS A 32 4.48 41.66 -5.71
N TYR A 33 4.19 41.47 -7.01
CA TYR A 33 3.32 40.40 -7.49
C TYR A 33 4.16 39.27 -8.12
N ALA A 34 3.85 38.02 -7.77
CA ALA A 34 4.34 36.82 -8.46
C ALA A 34 3.13 35.97 -8.91
N HIS A 35 3.13 35.60 -10.19
CA HIS A 35 2.08 34.80 -10.79
C HIS A 35 2.58 33.37 -10.97
N LEU A 36 1.99 32.46 -10.22
CA LEU A 36 2.34 31.04 -10.22
C LEU A 36 1.67 30.33 -11.40
N PRO A 37 2.32 29.30 -11.99
CA PRO A 37 1.76 28.53 -13.08
C PRO A 37 0.50 27.76 -12.63
N LEU A 38 -0.37 27.44 -13.61
CA LEU A 38 -1.51 26.56 -13.36
C LEU A 38 -1.05 25.12 -13.18
N ILE A 39 -1.74 24.43 -12.31
CA ILE A 39 -1.64 22.97 -12.21
C ILE A 39 -2.72 22.36 -13.10
N MET A 40 -2.33 21.42 -13.94
CA MET A 40 -3.17 20.79 -14.96
C MET A 40 -3.33 19.30 -14.65
N ASN A 41 -4.42 18.72 -15.12
CA ASN A 41 -4.58 17.27 -15.17
C ASN A 41 -3.55 16.63 -16.12
N ASN A 42 -3.37 15.33 -16.05
CA ASN A 42 -2.45 14.60 -16.94
C ASN A 42 -2.81 14.75 -18.42
N ASP A 43 -4.10 14.86 -18.74
CA ASP A 43 -4.62 15.12 -20.10
C ASP A 43 -4.42 16.56 -20.58
N GLY A 44 -3.87 17.45 -19.74
CA GLY A 44 -3.65 18.85 -20.04
C GLY A 44 -4.88 19.75 -19.85
N THR A 45 -5.98 19.23 -19.34
CA THR A 45 -7.13 20.05 -18.94
C THR A 45 -6.84 20.77 -17.60
N LYS A 46 -7.47 21.94 -17.41
CA LYS A 46 -7.33 22.67 -16.14
C LYS A 46 -7.98 21.86 -15.01
N LEU A 47 -7.28 21.71 -13.90
CA LEU A 47 -7.88 21.19 -12.67
C LEU A 47 -9.11 22.01 -12.29
N SER A 48 -10.26 21.36 -12.16
CA SER A 48 -11.55 22.01 -11.93
C SER A 48 -12.24 21.41 -10.70
N LYS A 49 -12.73 22.27 -9.82
CA LYS A 49 -13.54 21.84 -8.64
C LYS A 49 -14.77 20.99 -8.98
N ARG A 50 -15.21 21.01 -10.24
CA ARG A 50 -16.36 20.21 -10.71
C ARG A 50 -16.03 18.73 -10.95
N GLN A 51 -14.75 18.35 -10.95
CA GLN A 51 -14.29 16.98 -11.18
C GLN A 51 -14.25 16.12 -9.90
N GLY A 52 -14.75 16.63 -8.77
CA GLY A 52 -14.94 15.86 -7.52
C GLY A 52 -13.65 15.47 -6.76
N ASP A 53 -12.58 15.15 -7.46
CA ASP A 53 -11.39 14.48 -6.92
C ASP A 53 -10.27 15.45 -6.47
N ILE A 54 -10.56 16.74 -6.38
CA ILE A 54 -9.56 17.78 -6.06
C ILE A 54 -9.65 18.25 -4.60
N HIS A 55 -10.67 17.82 -3.90
CA HIS A 55 -10.84 18.20 -2.50
C HIS A 55 -9.87 17.42 -1.61
N VAL A 56 -9.23 18.11 -0.67
CA VAL A 56 -8.29 17.50 0.28
C VAL A 56 -8.94 16.33 1.02
N GLU A 57 -10.23 16.45 1.33
CA GLU A 57 -11.03 15.41 1.99
C GLU A 57 -11.11 14.11 1.16
N HIS A 58 -11.05 14.21 -0.17
CA HIS A 58 -10.98 13.02 -1.04
C HIS A 58 -9.67 12.26 -0.80
N PHE A 59 -8.53 12.94 -0.85
CA PHE A 59 -7.23 12.31 -0.61
C PHE A 59 -7.10 11.75 0.81
N MET A 60 -7.65 12.46 1.80
CA MET A 60 -7.72 11.95 3.18
C MET A 60 -8.52 10.65 3.27
N LYS A 61 -9.70 10.58 2.63
CA LYS A 61 -10.55 9.38 2.59
C LYS A 61 -9.90 8.22 1.85
N MET A 62 -9.09 8.53 0.84
CA MET A 62 -8.30 7.56 0.08
C MET A 62 -7.04 7.09 0.82
N GLY A 63 -6.76 7.59 2.03
CA GLY A 63 -5.63 7.13 2.85
C GLY A 63 -4.26 7.70 2.44
N TYR A 64 -4.23 8.82 1.71
CA TYR A 64 -2.98 9.50 1.40
C TYR A 64 -2.49 10.36 2.57
N TYR A 65 -1.19 10.33 2.84
CA TYR A 65 -0.55 11.20 3.82
C TYR A 65 -0.42 12.63 3.30
N SER A 66 -0.59 13.61 4.20
CA SER A 66 -0.49 15.04 3.89
C SER A 66 0.85 15.42 3.27
N ASP A 67 1.95 14.87 3.81
CA ASP A 67 3.30 15.14 3.30
C ASP A 67 3.50 14.55 1.90
N ALA A 68 2.96 13.37 1.60
CA ALA A 68 2.99 12.80 0.26
C ALA A 68 2.23 13.70 -0.74
N LEU A 69 1.05 14.19 -0.35
CA LEU A 69 0.26 15.11 -1.16
C LEU A 69 0.98 16.45 -1.38
N LEU A 70 1.62 17.02 -0.34
CA LEU A 70 2.42 18.23 -0.47
C LEU A 70 3.58 18.03 -1.45
N ASN A 71 4.31 16.92 -1.34
CA ASN A 71 5.37 16.59 -2.29
C ASN A 71 4.84 16.45 -3.71
N TYR A 72 3.67 15.85 -3.89
CA TYR A 72 3.04 15.65 -5.18
C TYR A 72 2.70 17.00 -5.87
N ILE A 73 2.07 17.92 -5.16
CA ILE A 73 1.71 19.23 -5.74
C ILE A 73 2.90 20.13 -6.01
N THR A 74 4.06 19.87 -5.39
CA THR A 74 5.29 20.64 -5.65
C THR A 74 6.01 20.23 -6.93
N LEU A 75 5.79 19.01 -7.44
CA LEU A 75 6.46 18.50 -8.65
C LEU A 75 6.23 19.38 -9.90
N PRO A 76 4.98 19.72 -10.26
CA PRO A 76 4.72 20.49 -11.46
C PRO A 76 5.13 21.96 -11.34
N GLY A 77 5.05 22.56 -10.15
CA GLY A 77 5.27 23.99 -9.92
C GLY A 77 6.73 24.40 -9.81
N GLY A 78 7.64 23.48 -9.49
CA GLY A 78 9.01 23.85 -9.12
C GLY A 78 9.07 24.55 -7.76
N GLY A 79 10.10 25.36 -7.54
CA GLY A 79 10.33 26.04 -6.26
C GLY A 79 11.10 25.18 -5.25
N PHE A 80 11.43 23.95 -5.62
CA PHE A 80 12.10 22.99 -4.74
C PHE A 80 13.21 22.26 -5.51
N THR A 81 14.40 22.23 -4.94
CA THR A 81 15.53 21.47 -5.48
C THR A 81 15.59 20.12 -4.74
N LYS A 82 14.90 19.14 -5.26
CA LYS A 82 14.87 17.76 -4.72
C LYS A 82 14.87 16.73 -5.83
N GLY A 83 15.24 15.49 -5.52
CA GLY A 83 15.13 14.35 -6.43
C GLY A 83 13.68 13.95 -6.68
N ASP A 84 13.39 13.38 -7.85
CA ASP A 84 12.03 12.95 -8.23
C ASP A 84 11.46 11.85 -7.31
N ASN A 85 12.33 11.06 -6.70
CA ASN A 85 11.98 10.00 -5.76
C ASN A 85 12.23 10.37 -4.29
N GLU A 86 12.38 11.64 -4.00
CA GLU A 86 12.61 12.13 -2.64
C GLU A 86 11.31 12.68 -2.07
N VAL A 87 10.93 12.17 -0.89
CA VAL A 87 9.78 12.67 -0.14
C VAL A 87 10.27 13.39 1.10
N LEU A 88 9.89 14.65 1.21
CA LEU A 88 10.29 15.55 2.28
C LEU A 88 9.11 15.86 3.20
N LYS A 89 9.38 15.98 4.51
CA LYS A 89 8.41 16.51 5.48
C LYS A 89 8.20 18.01 5.23
N LEU A 90 7.09 18.55 5.70
CA LEU A 90 6.76 19.97 5.53
C LEU A 90 7.90 20.92 5.92
N ASP A 91 8.54 20.68 7.08
CA ASP A 91 9.62 21.52 7.56
C ASP A 91 10.86 21.50 6.66
N GLU A 92 11.11 20.38 5.99
CA GLU A 92 12.21 20.24 5.03
C GLU A 92 11.86 20.95 3.72
N LEU A 93 10.59 20.82 3.24
CA LEU A 93 10.11 21.56 2.09
C LEU A 93 10.23 23.08 2.31
N VAL A 94 9.85 23.57 3.49
CA VAL A 94 9.97 25.00 3.84
C VAL A 94 11.42 25.47 3.77
N LYS A 95 12.38 24.65 4.22
CA LYS A 95 13.81 25.02 4.22
C LYS A 95 14.42 25.11 2.83
N ILE A 96 13.97 24.29 1.88
CA ILE A 96 14.54 24.23 0.52
C ILE A 96 13.75 25.05 -0.49
N PHE A 97 12.63 25.67 -0.09
CA PHE A 97 11.82 26.46 -0.99
C PHE A 97 12.56 27.70 -1.48
N ASP A 98 12.64 27.85 -2.80
CA ASP A 98 13.20 29.03 -3.46
C ASP A 98 12.26 29.51 -4.57
N ILE A 99 11.69 30.69 -4.37
CA ILE A 99 10.75 31.31 -5.33
C ILE A 99 11.41 31.54 -6.71
N SER A 100 12.73 31.72 -6.78
CA SER A 100 13.45 31.94 -8.03
C SER A 100 13.45 30.71 -8.94
N THR A 101 13.26 29.52 -8.37
CA THR A 101 13.25 28.23 -9.08
C THR A 101 11.83 27.77 -9.45
N VAL A 102 10.80 28.56 -9.14
CA VAL A 102 9.41 28.28 -9.56
C VAL A 102 9.32 28.31 -11.08
N LYS A 103 8.76 27.24 -11.67
CA LYS A 103 8.59 27.13 -13.12
C LYS A 103 7.61 28.19 -13.64
N ARG A 104 7.84 28.70 -14.83
CA ARG A 104 6.95 29.67 -15.48
C ARG A 104 5.84 29.02 -16.31
N SER A 105 6.04 27.76 -16.70
CA SER A 105 5.07 26.96 -17.45
C SER A 105 4.17 26.15 -16.55
N SER A 106 2.92 25.92 -16.96
CA SER A 106 1.99 25.02 -16.29
C SER A 106 2.55 23.59 -16.25
N GLY A 107 2.41 22.95 -15.11
CA GLY A 107 2.82 21.56 -14.90
C GLY A 107 1.62 20.63 -14.82
N ARG A 108 1.82 19.36 -15.16
CA ARG A 108 0.80 18.30 -15.10
C ARG A 108 0.98 17.46 -13.86
N LEU A 109 -0.14 17.04 -13.27
CA LEU A 109 -0.19 16.06 -12.19
C LEU A 109 -0.53 14.69 -12.77
N ASP A 110 0.35 13.72 -12.58
CA ASP A 110 0.11 12.31 -12.88
C ASP A 110 -0.25 11.57 -11.58
N PRO A 111 -1.45 10.99 -11.45
CA PRO A 111 -1.86 10.26 -10.25
C PRO A 111 -0.89 9.14 -9.82
N ALA A 112 -0.24 8.48 -10.79
CA ALA A 112 0.75 7.45 -10.49
C ALA A 112 1.93 7.97 -9.64
N HIS A 113 2.28 9.25 -9.78
CA HIS A 113 3.30 9.87 -8.93
C HIS A 113 2.83 10.01 -7.47
N LEU A 114 1.55 10.26 -7.23
CA LEU A 114 1.02 10.36 -5.86
C LEU A 114 1.11 9.03 -5.15
N ASP A 115 0.69 7.94 -5.80
CA ASP A 115 0.81 6.59 -5.25
C ASP A 115 2.27 6.27 -4.89
N ARG A 116 3.18 6.56 -5.81
CA ARG A 116 4.62 6.36 -5.59
C ARG A 116 5.16 7.18 -4.42
N LEU A 117 4.81 8.46 -4.34
CA LEU A 117 5.25 9.34 -3.25
C LEU A 117 4.67 8.91 -1.91
N ASN A 118 3.42 8.44 -1.88
CA ASN A 118 2.81 7.93 -0.66
C ASN A 118 3.49 6.63 -0.18
N GLN A 119 3.83 5.73 -1.10
CA GLN A 119 4.65 4.55 -0.80
C GLN A 119 6.00 4.93 -0.20
N LEU A 120 6.71 5.88 -0.82
CA LEU A 120 8.00 6.38 -0.31
C LEU A 120 7.85 7.03 1.08
N PHE A 121 6.73 7.71 1.33
CA PHE A 121 6.47 8.29 2.63
C PHE A 121 6.22 7.23 3.71
N ILE A 122 5.49 6.16 3.39
CA ILE A 122 5.35 5.00 4.28
C ILE A 122 6.72 4.39 4.60
N GLN A 123 7.57 4.18 3.59
CA GLN A 123 8.93 3.66 3.77
C GLN A 123 9.77 4.59 4.66
N ARG A 124 9.65 5.89 4.47
CA ARG A 124 10.32 6.89 5.30
C ARG A 124 9.85 6.82 6.75
N LYS A 125 8.55 6.72 7.01
CA LYS A 125 8.01 6.56 8.37
C LYS A 125 8.59 5.33 9.07
N ILE A 126 8.76 4.22 8.34
CA ILE A 126 9.41 3.00 8.85
C ILE A 126 10.89 3.30 9.21
N ALA A 127 11.62 3.96 8.31
CA ALA A 127 13.04 4.30 8.53
C ALA A 127 13.23 5.30 9.69
N ASP A 128 12.30 6.24 9.86
CA ASP A 128 12.31 7.23 10.96
C ASP A 128 11.88 6.62 12.32
N GLY A 129 11.52 5.32 12.36
CA GLY A 129 11.11 4.62 13.59
C GLY A 129 9.65 4.85 13.99
N GLU A 130 8.80 5.33 13.07
CA GLU A 130 7.37 5.59 13.30
C GLU A 130 6.49 4.33 13.10
N MET A 131 7.07 3.13 13.27
CA MET A 131 6.40 1.84 13.06
C MET A 131 5.14 1.68 13.92
N ASN A 132 5.20 2.12 15.19
CA ASN A 132 4.05 2.04 16.11
C ASN A 132 2.82 2.78 15.59
N GLU A 133 3.00 3.96 14.99
CA GLU A 133 1.90 4.72 14.41
C GLU A 133 1.26 3.97 13.22
N LEU A 134 2.10 3.39 12.36
CA LEU A 134 1.65 2.62 11.20
C LEU A 134 0.88 1.37 11.63
N THR A 135 1.37 0.63 12.62
CA THR A 135 0.69 -0.57 13.15
C THR A 135 -0.66 -0.23 13.76
N GLU A 136 -0.78 0.88 14.51
CA GLU A 136 -2.05 1.33 15.06
C GLU A 136 -3.07 1.75 13.97
N GLN A 137 -2.60 2.38 12.90
CA GLN A 137 -3.45 2.72 11.76
C GLN A 137 -3.96 1.46 11.06
N ILE A 138 -3.09 0.48 10.80
CA ILE A 138 -3.47 -0.81 10.19
C ILE A 138 -4.47 -1.54 11.08
N ARG A 139 -4.21 -1.61 12.39
CA ARG A 139 -5.12 -2.27 13.35
C ARG A 139 -6.54 -1.68 13.25
N LYS A 140 -6.67 -0.36 13.21
CA LYS A 140 -7.97 0.32 13.04
C LYS A 140 -8.63 -0.02 11.71
N ILE A 141 -7.89 0.00 10.60
CA ILE A 141 -8.39 -0.30 9.26
C ILE A 141 -8.90 -1.74 9.21
N VAL A 142 -8.09 -2.70 9.66
CA VAL A 142 -8.41 -4.13 9.63
C VAL A 142 -9.59 -4.45 10.55
N MET A 143 -9.60 -3.93 11.79
CA MET A 143 -10.71 -4.11 12.72
C MET A 143 -12.01 -3.51 12.21
N SER A 144 -11.95 -2.36 11.53
CA SER A 144 -13.15 -1.74 10.93
C SER A 144 -13.75 -2.61 9.82
N LYS A 145 -12.91 -3.26 9.02
CA LYS A 145 -13.37 -4.06 7.87
C LYS A 145 -13.80 -5.47 8.26
N TYR A 146 -13.05 -6.11 9.14
CA TYR A 146 -13.21 -7.53 9.50
C TYR A 146 -13.78 -7.73 10.90
N SER A 147 -14.53 -6.73 11.43
CA SER A 147 -15.17 -6.80 12.75
C SER A 147 -16.03 -8.07 12.86
N GLY A 148 -15.83 -8.82 13.94
CA GLY A 148 -16.53 -10.10 14.18
C GLY A 148 -15.80 -11.35 13.66
N ASN A 149 -14.80 -11.21 12.79
CA ASN A 149 -14.02 -12.33 12.25
C ASN A 149 -12.57 -12.39 12.79
N ILE A 150 -12.10 -11.31 13.41
CA ILE A 150 -10.73 -11.13 13.90
C ILE A 150 -10.79 -10.58 15.32
N SER A 151 -9.93 -11.10 16.20
CA SER A 151 -9.70 -10.59 17.54
C SER A 151 -8.49 -9.65 17.59
N LEU A 152 -8.36 -8.85 18.65
CA LEU A 152 -7.18 -8.02 18.88
C LEU A 152 -5.90 -8.86 19.07
N ASP A 153 -6.03 -10.07 19.62
CA ASP A 153 -4.91 -10.99 19.81
C ASP A 153 -4.32 -11.47 18.48
N ASP A 154 -5.15 -11.51 17.41
CA ASP A 154 -4.70 -11.85 16.06
C ASP A 154 -3.86 -10.74 15.42
N LEU A 155 -3.93 -9.51 15.96
CA LEU A 155 -3.28 -8.30 15.47
C LEU A 155 -2.20 -7.82 16.45
N SER A 156 -1.33 -8.73 16.90
CA SER A 156 -0.20 -8.35 17.75
C SER A 156 0.71 -7.33 17.05
N THR A 157 1.37 -6.49 17.81
CA THR A 157 2.26 -5.46 17.25
C THR A 157 3.36 -6.08 16.41
N GLU A 158 3.97 -7.15 16.89
CA GLU A 158 5.04 -7.89 16.20
C GLU A 158 4.56 -8.44 14.85
N TYR A 159 3.32 -8.95 14.78
CA TYR A 159 2.75 -9.45 13.53
C TYR A 159 2.49 -8.31 12.53
N LEU A 160 1.97 -7.18 13.01
CA LEU A 160 1.74 -6.00 12.17
C LEU A 160 3.05 -5.38 11.66
N GLU A 161 4.09 -5.35 12.49
CA GLU A 161 5.43 -4.91 12.08
C GLU A 161 6.01 -5.82 10.98
N GLN A 162 5.86 -7.15 11.15
CA GLN A 162 6.30 -8.11 10.14
C GLN A 162 5.57 -7.92 8.81
N ILE A 163 4.25 -7.68 8.85
CA ILE A 163 3.47 -7.37 7.65
C ILE A 163 3.98 -6.06 7.02
N MET A 164 4.22 -5.01 7.80
CA MET A 164 4.72 -3.74 7.27
C MET A 164 6.07 -3.88 6.59
N CYS A 165 7.02 -4.60 7.21
CA CYS A 165 8.31 -4.87 6.60
C CYS A 165 8.19 -5.64 5.28
N TRP A 166 7.24 -6.56 5.19
CA TRP A 166 7.00 -7.34 3.97
C TRP A 166 6.28 -6.53 2.88
N CYS A 167 5.30 -5.69 3.25
CA CYS A 167 4.42 -5.03 2.27
C CYS A 167 4.86 -3.63 1.84
N GLN A 168 5.85 -2.99 2.49
CA GLN A 168 6.26 -1.59 2.23
C GLN A 168 6.59 -1.25 0.77
N ASN A 169 6.99 -2.26 -0.02
CA ASN A 169 7.26 -2.12 -1.46
C ASN A 169 6.08 -2.54 -2.35
N ARG A 170 4.96 -2.98 -1.76
CA ARG A 170 3.83 -3.61 -2.45
C ARG A 170 2.56 -2.77 -2.38
N ILE A 171 2.47 -1.88 -1.41
CA ILE A 171 1.32 -1.02 -1.20
C ILE A 171 1.69 0.44 -1.39
N SER A 172 0.74 1.20 -1.86
CA SER A 172 0.81 2.67 -1.94
C SER A 172 0.08 3.33 -0.77
N ARG A 173 -0.91 2.66 -0.20
CA ARG A 173 -1.73 3.13 0.91
C ARG A 173 -2.00 1.99 1.90
N LEU A 174 -2.17 2.35 3.17
CA LEU A 174 -2.42 1.34 4.22
C LEU A 174 -3.78 0.64 4.09
N ASP A 175 -4.79 1.30 3.52
CA ASP A 175 -6.12 0.70 3.31
C ASP A 175 -6.12 -0.46 2.30
N GLU A 176 -5.13 -0.51 1.41
CA GLU A 176 -4.95 -1.64 0.49
C GLU A 176 -4.74 -2.96 1.23
N LEU A 177 -4.12 -2.93 2.43
CA LEU A 177 -3.94 -4.12 3.28
C LEU A 177 -5.26 -4.76 3.72
N ALA A 178 -6.35 -4.01 3.72
CA ALA A 178 -7.67 -4.54 3.93
C ALA A 178 -8.36 -4.98 2.62
N GLY A 179 -7.70 -4.87 1.46
CA GLY A 179 -8.18 -5.32 0.16
C GLY A 179 -8.17 -6.84 0.01
N SER A 180 -8.85 -7.33 -1.05
CA SER A 180 -8.94 -8.77 -1.37
C SER A 180 -7.58 -9.44 -1.56
N ASP A 181 -6.60 -8.71 -2.11
CA ASP A 181 -5.28 -9.24 -2.41
C ASP A 181 -4.46 -9.55 -1.16
N PHE A 182 -4.80 -8.90 -0.04
CA PHE A 182 -4.16 -9.04 1.26
C PHE A 182 -5.04 -9.68 2.33
N GLU A 183 -6.28 -10.05 1.99
CA GLU A 183 -7.24 -10.65 2.92
C GLU A 183 -6.68 -11.89 3.61
N PHE A 184 -5.82 -12.64 2.91
CA PHE A 184 -5.14 -13.81 3.47
C PHE A 184 -4.25 -13.49 4.68
N LEU A 185 -3.82 -12.27 4.90
CA LEU A 185 -3.07 -11.90 6.10
C LEU A 185 -3.95 -12.00 7.35
N TRP A 186 -5.24 -11.77 7.19
CA TRP A 186 -6.21 -11.62 8.26
C TRP A 186 -7.10 -12.84 8.43
N LEU A 187 -7.63 -13.38 7.34
CA LEU A 187 -8.61 -14.47 7.36
C LEU A 187 -8.00 -15.78 6.82
N LYS A 188 -8.54 -16.90 7.30
CA LYS A 188 -8.29 -18.20 6.71
C LYS A 188 -9.16 -18.37 5.46
N PRO A 189 -8.71 -19.09 4.43
CA PRO A 189 -9.55 -19.39 3.28
C PRO A 189 -10.73 -20.27 3.68
N ASP A 190 -11.97 -19.81 3.45
CA ASP A 190 -13.18 -20.61 3.70
C ASP A 190 -13.39 -21.71 2.65
N LYS A 191 -12.87 -21.48 1.43
CA LYS A 191 -13.00 -22.41 0.30
C LYS A 191 -11.66 -22.64 -0.36
N ILE A 192 -11.31 -23.90 -0.54
CA ILE A 192 -10.10 -24.34 -1.23
C ILE A 192 -10.52 -25.03 -2.52
N ASP A 193 -10.33 -24.33 -3.66
CA ASP A 193 -10.61 -24.90 -4.98
C ASP A 193 -9.34 -25.56 -5.55
N ILE A 194 -9.32 -26.88 -5.53
CA ILE A 194 -8.21 -27.69 -6.04
C ILE A 194 -8.56 -28.41 -7.36
N SER A 195 -9.71 -28.15 -7.94
CA SER A 195 -10.22 -28.85 -9.14
C SER A 195 -9.26 -28.82 -10.34
N ASN A 196 -8.46 -27.75 -10.46
CA ASN A 196 -7.50 -27.55 -11.54
C ASN A 196 -6.04 -27.77 -11.11
N ILE A 197 -5.79 -28.51 -10.01
CA ILE A 197 -4.45 -28.76 -9.49
C ILE A 197 -4.19 -30.27 -9.54
N ASP A 198 -3.12 -30.69 -10.23
CA ASP A 198 -2.73 -32.08 -10.36
C ASP A 198 -2.07 -32.60 -9.06
N ILE A 199 -2.92 -32.98 -8.09
CA ILE A 199 -2.55 -33.54 -6.79
C ILE A 199 -3.41 -34.78 -6.53
N SER A 200 -2.78 -35.95 -6.46
CA SER A 200 -3.50 -37.22 -6.31
C SER A 200 -4.05 -37.45 -4.89
N ASN A 201 -3.28 -37.08 -3.85
CA ASN A 201 -3.61 -37.30 -2.44
C ASN A 201 -3.45 -36.01 -1.62
N PRO A 202 -4.42 -35.07 -1.66
CA PRO A 202 -4.30 -33.77 -1.00
C PRO A 202 -4.05 -33.86 0.50
N LEU A 203 -4.73 -34.79 1.20
CA LEU A 203 -4.60 -34.99 2.66
C LEU A 203 -3.20 -35.46 3.06
N GLU A 204 -2.66 -36.42 2.34
CA GLU A 204 -1.32 -36.94 2.61
C GLU A 204 -0.25 -35.86 2.38
N VAL A 205 -0.41 -35.04 1.33
CA VAL A 205 0.46 -33.91 1.05
C VAL A 205 0.40 -32.87 2.18
N LEU A 206 -0.79 -32.54 2.69
CA LEU A 206 -0.96 -31.59 3.80
C LEU A 206 -0.35 -32.12 5.10
N GLN A 207 -0.59 -33.37 5.43
CA GLN A 207 -0.02 -34.01 6.64
C GLN A 207 1.51 -33.96 6.58
N SER A 208 2.10 -34.37 5.45
CA SER A 208 3.54 -34.31 5.24
C SER A 208 4.09 -32.87 5.32
N CYS A 209 3.36 -31.89 4.80
CA CYS A 209 3.73 -30.47 4.90
C CYS A 209 3.67 -29.96 6.35
N ILE A 210 2.63 -30.33 7.12
CA ILE A 210 2.48 -29.99 8.54
C ILE A 210 3.66 -30.51 9.34
N GLU A 211 4.05 -31.77 9.13
CA GLU A 211 5.21 -32.36 9.81
C GLU A 211 6.52 -31.65 9.47
N CYS A 212 6.72 -31.31 8.17
CA CYS A 212 7.88 -30.54 7.74
C CYS A 212 7.94 -29.18 8.45
N VAL A 213 6.86 -28.41 8.40
CA VAL A 213 6.79 -27.07 9.02
C VAL A 213 7.00 -27.16 10.53
N ARG A 214 6.43 -28.17 11.20
CA ARG A 214 6.58 -28.36 12.64
C ARG A 214 8.05 -28.61 13.05
N ASN A 215 8.81 -29.32 12.24
CA ASN A 215 10.19 -29.71 12.51
C ASN A 215 11.24 -28.70 12.04
N MET A 216 10.81 -27.57 11.43
CA MET A 216 11.74 -26.51 11.02
C MET A 216 12.24 -25.71 12.22
N ASP A 217 13.54 -25.56 12.36
CA ASP A 217 14.17 -24.70 13.39
C ASP A 217 14.21 -23.24 12.95
N THR A 218 14.50 -23.00 11.68
CA THR A 218 14.50 -21.65 11.06
C THR A 218 13.31 -21.51 10.14
N PHE A 219 12.62 -20.36 10.19
CA PHE A 219 11.38 -20.11 9.44
C PHE A 219 11.47 -18.80 8.64
N ASP A 220 12.42 -18.76 7.71
CA ASP A 220 12.62 -17.71 6.73
C ASP A 220 12.27 -18.21 5.31
N GLU A 221 12.14 -17.30 4.35
CA GLU A 221 11.71 -17.62 2.99
C GLU A 221 12.60 -18.66 2.30
N SER A 222 13.92 -18.58 2.50
CA SER A 222 14.88 -19.47 1.85
C SER A 222 14.83 -20.89 2.43
N SER A 223 14.75 -20.99 3.77
CA SER A 223 14.63 -22.25 4.50
C SER A 223 13.30 -22.95 4.19
N VAL A 224 12.19 -22.19 4.20
CA VAL A 224 10.86 -22.68 3.81
C VAL A 224 10.86 -23.17 2.38
N GLY A 225 11.37 -22.36 1.43
CA GLY A 225 11.43 -22.76 0.02
C GLY A 225 12.24 -24.03 -0.23
N SER A 226 13.38 -24.16 0.45
CA SER A 226 14.23 -25.36 0.39
C SER A 226 13.52 -26.60 0.94
N GLU A 227 12.87 -26.48 2.10
CA GLU A 227 12.19 -27.59 2.73
C GLU A 227 10.94 -28.02 1.97
N MET A 228 10.15 -27.07 1.42
CA MET A 228 9.02 -27.41 0.56
C MET A 228 9.46 -28.11 -0.72
N LYS A 229 10.61 -27.77 -1.29
CA LYS A 229 11.17 -28.48 -2.45
C LYS A 229 11.57 -29.93 -2.11
N LYS A 230 12.17 -30.16 -0.95
CA LYS A 230 12.50 -31.51 -0.46
C LYS A 230 11.23 -32.32 -0.21
N ASN A 231 10.22 -31.69 0.41
CA ASN A 231 8.95 -32.35 0.70
C ASN A 231 8.20 -32.75 -0.58
N ALA A 232 8.10 -31.90 -1.58
CA ALA A 232 7.51 -32.22 -2.87
C ALA A 232 8.20 -33.43 -3.54
N LYS A 233 9.54 -33.48 -3.46
CA LYS A 233 10.32 -34.63 -3.97
C LYS A 233 10.03 -35.91 -3.20
N ARG A 234 9.93 -35.85 -1.84
CA ARG A 234 9.58 -36.98 -0.96
C ARG A 234 8.20 -37.53 -1.28
N MET A 235 7.24 -36.64 -1.53
CA MET A 235 5.86 -37.00 -1.90
C MET A 235 5.71 -37.42 -3.36
N LYS A 236 6.77 -37.36 -4.17
CA LYS A 236 6.76 -37.65 -5.62
C LYS A 236 5.77 -36.77 -6.40
N VAL A 237 5.52 -35.55 -5.93
CA VAL A 237 4.64 -34.58 -6.58
C VAL A 237 5.49 -33.57 -7.35
N LYS A 238 5.04 -33.16 -8.56
CA LYS A 238 5.69 -32.10 -9.32
C LYS A 238 5.67 -30.80 -8.50
N PHE A 239 6.81 -30.09 -8.47
CA PHE A 239 6.97 -28.91 -7.60
C PHE A 239 5.97 -27.78 -7.89
N ALA A 240 5.67 -27.49 -9.16
CA ALA A 240 4.76 -26.42 -9.51
C ALA A 240 3.30 -26.66 -9.05
N PRO A 241 2.65 -27.83 -9.31
CA PRO A 241 1.37 -28.18 -8.71
C PRO A 241 1.37 -28.18 -7.19
N TYR A 242 2.43 -28.71 -6.54
CA TYR A 242 2.59 -28.71 -5.10
C TYR A 242 2.54 -27.29 -4.51
N MET A 243 3.33 -26.35 -5.07
CA MET A 243 3.34 -24.96 -4.60
C MET A 243 2.01 -24.25 -4.88
N LYS A 244 1.37 -24.52 -6.01
CA LYS A 244 0.04 -23.97 -6.33
C LYS A 244 -1.01 -24.45 -5.33
N PHE A 245 -0.97 -25.73 -4.96
CA PHE A 245 -1.83 -26.31 -3.96
C PHE A 245 -1.64 -25.67 -2.56
N LEU A 246 -0.39 -25.56 -2.11
CA LEU A 246 -0.09 -24.91 -0.84
C LEU A 246 -0.53 -23.43 -0.81
N ARG A 247 -0.35 -22.70 -1.91
CA ARG A 247 -0.85 -21.33 -2.00
C ARG A 247 -2.35 -21.28 -1.79
N MET A 248 -3.11 -22.12 -2.47
CA MET A 248 -4.56 -22.21 -2.28
C MET A 248 -4.94 -22.53 -0.83
N CYS A 249 -4.24 -23.45 -0.20
CA CYS A 249 -4.50 -23.84 1.20
C CYS A 249 -4.18 -22.72 2.20
N LEU A 250 -3.14 -21.94 1.94
CA LEU A 250 -2.66 -20.90 2.85
C LEU A 250 -3.36 -19.55 2.66
N SER A 251 -3.66 -19.18 1.42
CA SER A 251 -4.16 -17.86 1.10
C SER A 251 -5.47 -17.81 0.32
N GLY A 252 -5.93 -18.92 -0.24
CA GLY A 252 -7.07 -18.93 -1.16
C GLY A 252 -6.78 -18.31 -2.54
N LEU A 253 -5.57 -17.78 -2.76
CA LEU A 253 -5.20 -17.08 -3.98
C LEU A 253 -4.73 -18.06 -5.07
N LYS A 254 -5.21 -17.84 -6.30
CA LYS A 254 -4.70 -18.58 -7.48
C LYS A 254 -3.33 -18.08 -7.91
N GLU A 255 -3.13 -16.77 -7.85
CA GLU A 255 -1.90 -16.05 -8.15
C GLU A 255 -1.58 -15.08 -7.02
N GLY A 256 -0.32 -14.66 -6.88
CA GLY A 256 0.10 -13.74 -5.82
C GLY A 256 1.51 -14.06 -5.29
N PRO A 257 1.82 -13.71 -4.04
CA PRO A 257 3.14 -13.92 -3.44
C PRO A 257 3.58 -15.38 -3.49
N SER A 258 4.89 -15.62 -3.42
CA SER A 258 5.41 -16.98 -3.32
C SER A 258 4.91 -17.69 -2.04
N VAL A 259 4.83 -19.02 -2.07
CA VAL A 259 4.44 -19.79 -0.87
C VAL A 259 5.41 -19.56 0.28
N GLY A 260 6.71 -19.39 -0.03
CA GLY A 260 7.71 -19.04 0.96
C GLY A 260 7.43 -17.71 1.64
N GLU A 261 7.12 -16.68 0.84
CA GLU A 261 6.73 -15.36 1.37
C GLU A 261 5.45 -15.43 2.22
N ILE A 262 4.40 -16.14 1.73
CA ILE A 262 3.15 -16.32 2.47
C ILE A 262 3.41 -16.99 3.82
N MET A 263 4.14 -18.09 3.84
CA MET A 263 4.45 -18.78 5.08
C MET A 263 5.27 -17.90 6.02
N THR A 264 6.28 -17.20 5.50
CA THR A 264 7.14 -16.34 6.31
C THR A 264 6.35 -15.19 6.92
N VAL A 265 5.51 -14.49 6.15
CA VAL A 265 4.72 -13.37 6.68
C VAL A 265 3.64 -13.81 7.66
N LEU A 266 3.05 -14.99 7.48
CA LEU A 266 2.10 -15.57 8.44
C LEU A 266 2.78 -16.05 9.73
N GLY A 267 4.04 -16.42 9.64
CA GLY A 267 4.76 -17.08 10.71
C GLY A 267 4.39 -18.56 10.87
N LYS A 268 5.21 -19.30 11.61
CA LYS A 268 5.08 -20.76 11.78
C LYS A 268 3.74 -21.18 12.38
N SER A 269 3.26 -20.45 13.39
CA SER A 269 2.02 -20.78 14.11
C SER A 269 0.79 -20.66 13.20
N LYS A 270 0.58 -19.52 12.56
CA LYS A 270 -0.56 -19.30 11.65
C LYS A 270 -0.47 -20.19 10.40
N THR A 271 0.74 -20.47 9.91
CA THR A 271 0.94 -21.42 8.81
C THR A 271 0.44 -22.82 9.19
N LEU A 272 0.83 -23.35 10.35
CA LEU A 272 0.36 -24.65 10.84
C LEU A 272 -1.15 -24.69 11.04
N GLU A 273 -1.73 -23.64 11.58
CA GLU A 273 -3.17 -23.51 11.77
C GLU A 273 -3.93 -23.58 10.44
N ARG A 274 -3.45 -22.89 9.41
CA ARG A 274 -4.07 -22.89 8.08
C ARG A 274 -3.94 -24.21 7.35
N LEU A 275 -2.80 -24.85 7.44
CA LEU A 275 -2.61 -26.20 6.87
C LEU A 275 -3.54 -27.22 7.52
N LYS A 276 -3.75 -27.16 8.85
CA LYS A 276 -4.72 -28.00 9.55
C LYS A 276 -6.15 -27.69 9.13
N HIS A 277 -6.51 -26.40 9.03
CA HIS A 277 -7.82 -25.98 8.52
C HIS A 277 -8.08 -26.49 7.10
N ALA A 278 -7.07 -26.39 6.23
CA ALA A 278 -7.13 -26.95 4.88
C ALA A 278 -7.35 -28.47 4.88
N SER A 279 -6.72 -29.21 5.82
CA SER A 279 -6.94 -30.66 5.96
C SER A 279 -8.39 -30.97 6.31
N CYS A 280 -8.99 -30.26 7.26
CA CYS A 280 -10.41 -30.44 7.61
C CYS A 280 -11.34 -30.20 6.41
N ILE A 281 -11.11 -29.14 5.63
CA ILE A 281 -11.91 -28.86 4.42
C ILE A 281 -11.77 -29.98 3.38
N CYS A 282 -10.57 -30.54 3.21
CA CYS A 282 -10.35 -31.63 2.27
C CYS A 282 -11.04 -32.94 2.75
N GLU A 283 -11.00 -33.24 4.05
CA GLU A 283 -11.68 -34.40 4.67
C GLU A 283 -13.21 -34.32 4.46
N GLU A 284 -13.79 -33.15 4.71
CA GLU A 284 -15.24 -32.93 4.50
C GLU A 284 -15.65 -33.15 3.04
N LYS A 285 -14.84 -32.71 2.08
CA LYS A 285 -15.11 -32.92 0.65
C LYS A 285 -15.05 -34.38 0.26
N GLU A 286 -14.02 -35.12 0.72
CA GLU A 286 -13.91 -36.55 0.46
C GLU A 286 -15.09 -37.35 1.06
N SER A 287 -15.55 -36.98 2.26
CA SER A 287 -16.69 -37.58 2.91
C SER A 287 -17.99 -37.40 2.14
N ARG A 288 -18.23 -36.18 1.61
CA ARG A 288 -19.42 -35.88 0.79
C ARG A 288 -19.43 -36.65 -0.53
N THR A 289 -18.30 -36.73 -1.20
CA THR A 289 -18.18 -37.48 -2.45
C THR A 289 -18.41 -38.99 -2.28
N ARG A 290 -18.07 -39.57 -1.08
CA ARG A 290 -18.34 -40.96 -0.75
C ARG A 290 -19.81 -41.26 -0.39
N THR A 291 -20.56 -40.26 0.04
CA THR A 291 -22.00 -40.40 0.37
C THR A 291 -22.92 -40.19 -0.84
N GLU A 292 -22.43 -39.57 -1.92
CA GLU A 292 -23.16 -39.34 -3.16
C GLU A 292 -22.87 -40.40 -4.25
N SER A 293 -21.90 -41.28 -4.02
CA SER A 293 -21.55 -42.42 -4.89
C SER A 293 -22.13 -43.71 -4.32
#